data_364b90b0d2a52e03ba7e7ccd7ecc106d
#
_entry.id   364b90b0d2a52e03ba7e7ccd7ecc106d
#
_cell.length_a   1.000
_cell.length_b   1.000
_cell.length_c   1.000
_cell.angle_alpha   90.00
_cell.angle_beta   90.00
_cell.angle_gamma   90.00
#
_symmetry.space_group_name_H-M   'P 1'
#
loop_
_entity.id
_entity.type
_entity.pdbx_description
1 polymer ?
#
loop_
_entity_poly.entity_id
_entity_poly.type
_entity_poly.pdbx_seq_one_letter_code
_entity_poly.pdbx_strand_id
1 'polypeptide(L)'
;VEIDDKMICKSKISLKLNDTLIFTSDGAVYAGIGENMNFGWQRDQIIEFMEEYYRPDFTAKTLSSLLLDQCDKLYGGRPGDDTTVCVVKIRERKSVNLLMGPPRDPADVNKMMSLFFGKTGKHIVCGGTTSTLAADFLGKEVKTDLKYLDPEIPPIAEIDGVDLTTEGVITMSRVLEY
;
A
#
# COMPACT_ATOMS: atom_id res chain seq x y z
N VAL A 1 -14.24 20.29 -24.68
CA VAL A 1 -13.74 21.64 -24.38
C VAL A 1 -12.63 21.94 -25.35
N GLU A 2 -12.69 23.08 -25.99
CA GLU A 2 -11.66 23.56 -26.93
C GLU A 2 -10.70 24.49 -26.19
N ILE A 3 -9.41 24.23 -26.30
CA ILE A 3 -8.33 25.02 -25.69
C ILE A 3 -7.22 25.11 -26.72
N ASP A 4 -6.83 26.33 -27.11
CA ASP A 4 -5.79 26.60 -28.11
C ASP A 4 -5.97 25.79 -29.41
N ASP A 5 -7.17 25.84 -29.99
CA ASP A 5 -7.60 25.13 -31.21
C ASP A 5 -7.49 23.58 -31.09
N LYS A 6 -7.36 23.04 -29.88
CA LYS A 6 -7.34 21.59 -29.63
C LYS A 6 -8.62 21.14 -28.93
N MET A 7 -9.23 20.10 -29.45
CA MET A 7 -10.40 19.48 -28.83
C MET A 7 -9.97 18.60 -27.65
N ILE A 8 -10.37 18.98 -26.43
CA ILE A 8 -10.11 18.22 -25.22
C ILE A 8 -11.42 17.54 -24.78
N CYS A 9 -11.39 16.19 -24.69
CA CYS A 9 -12.50 15.43 -24.16
C CYS A 9 -12.44 15.46 -22.62
N LYS A 10 -13.55 15.86 -21.98
CA LYS A 10 -13.72 15.85 -20.52
C LYS A 10 -14.82 14.89 -20.15
N SER A 11 -14.48 13.89 -19.36
CA SER A 11 -15.45 12.94 -18.80
C SER A 11 -15.50 13.06 -17.28
N LYS A 12 -16.69 12.86 -16.71
CA LYS A 12 -16.92 12.86 -15.27
C LYS A 12 -17.49 11.50 -14.89
N ILE A 13 -16.77 10.76 -14.07
CA ILE A 13 -17.18 9.44 -13.60
C ILE A 13 -17.30 9.44 -12.07
N SER A 14 -18.26 8.71 -11.55
CA SER A 14 -18.39 8.47 -10.11
C SER A 14 -17.63 7.21 -9.75
N LEU A 15 -16.66 7.33 -8.86
CA LEU A 15 -15.84 6.21 -8.39
C LEU A 15 -16.56 5.48 -7.26
N LYS A 16 -16.47 4.15 -7.26
CA LYS A 16 -16.98 3.25 -6.22
C LYS A 16 -15.81 2.52 -5.57
N LEU A 17 -16.07 1.98 -4.39
CA LEU A 17 -15.11 1.10 -3.72
C LEU A 17 -14.78 -0.10 -4.60
N ASN A 18 -13.51 -0.43 -4.69
CA ASN A 18 -12.90 -1.46 -5.55
C ASN A 18 -12.80 -1.12 -7.04
N ASP A 19 -13.25 0.05 -7.48
CA ASP A 19 -12.95 0.48 -8.84
C ASP A 19 -11.44 0.54 -9.07
N THR A 20 -11.03 0.10 -10.26
CA THR A 20 -9.64 0.14 -10.70
C THR A 20 -9.58 0.90 -12.02
N LEU A 21 -8.76 1.94 -12.06
CA LEU A 21 -8.51 2.76 -13.24
C LEU A 21 -7.09 2.47 -13.71
N ILE A 22 -6.93 2.21 -15.00
CA ILE A 22 -5.63 1.96 -15.61
C ILE A 22 -5.43 2.99 -16.70
N PHE A 23 -4.33 3.71 -16.62
CA PHE A 23 -3.90 4.71 -17.60
C PHE A 23 -2.57 4.27 -18.19
N THR A 24 -2.45 4.38 -19.49
CA THR A 24 -1.21 4.06 -20.21
C THR A 24 -0.83 5.18 -21.14
N SER A 25 0.47 5.32 -21.41
CA SER A 25 0.93 6.03 -22.60
C SER A 25 0.67 5.19 -23.85
N ASP A 26 0.82 5.78 -24.99
CA ASP A 26 0.69 5.11 -26.29
C ASP A 26 1.74 4.04 -26.53
N GLY A 27 2.91 4.10 -25.87
CA GLY A 27 3.90 3.02 -25.89
C GLY A 27 3.35 1.66 -25.46
N ALA A 28 2.33 1.59 -24.59
CA ALA A 28 1.66 0.33 -24.27
C ALA A 28 0.77 -0.14 -25.43
N VAL A 29 0.07 0.79 -26.11
CA VAL A 29 -0.81 0.48 -27.25
C VAL A 29 -0.01 0.00 -28.46
N TYR A 30 1.18 0.55 -28.65
CA TYR A 30 2.06 0.20 -29.75
C TYR A 30 3.11 -0.89 -29.39
N ALA A 31 3.01 -1.49 -28.20
CA ALA A 31 3.92 -2.55 -27.80
C ALA A 31 3.92 -3.70 -28.81
N GLY A 32 5.13 -4.14 -29.19
CA GLY A 32 5.32 -5.23 -30.17
C GLY A 32 5.26 -4.83 -31.64
N ILE A 33 5.06 -3.54 -31.95
CA ILE A 33 5.06 -3.08 -33.35
C ILE A 33 6.44 -3.30 -33.99
N GLY A 34 6.45 -3.87 -35.17
CA GLY A 34 7.70 -4.21 -35.87
C GLY A 34 8.40 -5.48 -35.38
N GLU A 35 7.95 -6.10 -34.30
CA GLU A 35 8.47 -7.37 -33.75
C GLU A 35 7.43 -8.47 -33.94
N ASN A 36 6.48 -8.59 -33.03
CA ASN A 36 5.50 -9.66 -32.99
C ASN A 36 4.11 -9.25 -33.47
N MET A 37 3.86 -7.96 -33.64
CA MET A 37 2.55 -7.40 -33.97
C MET A 37 2.66 -6.31 -35.06
N ASN A 38 1.80 -6.42 -36.09
CA ASN A 38 1.81 -5.45 -37.20
C ASN A 38 1.35 -4.04 -36.78
N PHE A 39 0.40 -3.95 -35.83
CA PHE A 39 -0.22 -2.71 -35.40
C PHE A 39 0.00 -2.39 -33.91
N GLY A 40 0.86 -3.18 -33.22
CA GLY A 40 1.02 -3.12 -31.78
C GLY A 40 -0.11 -3.80 -31.01
N TRP A 41 -0.04 -3.73 -29.68
CA TRP A 41 -0.94 -4.44 -28.75
C TRP A 41 -2.28 -3.74 -28.58
N GLN A 42 -2.75 -2.99 -29.34
CA GLN A 42 -4.02 -2.28 -29.36
C GLN A 42 -4.86 -2.31 -28.05
N ARG A 43 -5.68 -1.29 -27.88
CA ARG A 43 -6.47 -1.07 -26.64
C ARG A 43 -7.35 -2.27 -26.26
N ASP A 44 -8.03 -2.87 -27.22
CA ASP A 44 -8.98 -3.95 -26.95
C ASP A 44 -8.25 -5.20 -26.40
N GLN A 45 -7.09 -5.52 -26.94
CA GLN A 45 -6.25 -6.62 -26.45
C GLN A 45 -5.66 -6.33 -25.07
N ILE A 46 -5.34 -5.07 -24.75
CA ILE A 46 -4.93 -4.67 -23.39
C ILE A 46 -6.08 -4.90 -22.42
N ILE A 47 -7.30 -4.55 -22.79
CA ILE A 47 -8.49 -4.76 -21.97
C ILE A 47 -8.70 -6.27 -21.73
N GLU A 48 -8.73 -7.08 -22.78
CA GLU A 48 -8.87 -8.55 -22.69
C GLU A 48 -7.80 -9.16 -21.77
N PHE A 49 -6.55 -8.77 -21.95
CA PHE A 49 -5.44 -9.23 -21.09
C PHE A 49 -5.67 -8.85 -19.61
N MET A 50 -6.06 -7.61 -19.34
CA MET A 50 -6.29 -7.18 -17.98
C MET A 50 -7.51 -7.85 -17.35
N GLU A 51 -8.57 -8.14 -18.10
CA GLU A 51 -9.74 -8.89 -17.64
C GLU A 51 -9.40 -10.34 -17.33
N GLU A 52 -8.56 -10.98 -18.15
CA GLU A 52 -8.11 -12.36 -17.93
C GLU A 52 -7.25 -12.50 -16.67
N TYR A 53 -6.29 -11.60 -16.47
CA TYR A 53 -5.30 -11.72 -15.39
C TYR A 53 -5.66 -10.93 -14.12
N TYR A 54 -6.68 -10.08 -14.15
CA TYR A 54 -7.11 -9.34 -12.97
C TYR A 54 -7.54 -10.26 -11.83
N ARG A 55 -7.07 -9.93 -10.62
CA ARG A 55 -7.55 -10.55 -9.37
C ARG A 55 -7.90 -9.43 -8.37
N PRO A 56 -8.99 -9.56 -7.60
CA PRO A 56 -9.45 -8.53 -6.67
C PRO A 56 -8.43 -8.17 -5.58
N ASP A 57 -7.58 -9.11 -5.18
CA ASP A 57 -6.53 -8.98 -4.18
C ASP A 57 -5.25 -8.35 -4.71
N PHE A 58 -5.09 -8.22 -6.02
CA PHE A 58 -3.91 -7.58 -6.60
C PHE A 58 -3.83 -6.11 -6.21
N THR A 59 -2.61 -5.69 -5.85
CA THR A 59 -2.31 -4.28 -5.57
C THR A 59 -2.23 -3.48 -6.88
N ALA A 60 -2.35 -2.15 -6.79
CA ALA A 60 -2.13 -1.28 -7.94
C ALA A 60 -0.72 -1.48 -8.53
N LYS A 61 0.30 -1.69 -7.67
CA LYS A 61 1.66 -2.01 -8.10
C LYS A 61 1.72 -3.32 -8.87
N THR A 62 1.08 -4.38 -8.38
CA THR A 62 1.04 -5.68 -9.05
C THR A 62 0.43 -5.57 -10.44
N LEU A 63 -0.70 -4.85 -10.56
CA LEU A 63 -1.38 -4.65 -11.85
C LEU A 63 -0.54 -3.83 -12.83
N SER A 64 0.15 -2.78 -12.36
CA SER A 64 1.04 -1.99 -13.23
C SER A 64 2.25 -2.79 -13.69
N SER A 65 2.88 -3.58 -12.80
CA SER A 65 3.99 -4.46 -13.17
C SER A 65 3.56 -5.52 -14.18
N LEU A 66 2.40 -6.16 -13.96
CA LEU A 66 1.85 -7.16 -14.87
C LEU A 66 1.70 -6.62 -16.31
N LEU A 67 1.18 -5.41 -16.44
CA LEU A 67 0.98 -4.78 -17.74
C LEU A 67 2.31 -4.36 -18.38
N LEU A 68 3.24 -3.80 -17.58
CA LEU A 68 4.58 -3.43 -18.05
C LEU A 68 5.39 -4.64 -18.47
N ASP A 69 5.34 -5.74 -17.72
CA ASP A 69 6.02 -6.99 -18.06
C ASP A 69 5.51 -7.59 -19.39
N GLN A 70 4.21 -7.41 -19.66
CA GLN A 70 3.65 -7.84 -20.94
C GLN A 70 4.11 -6.92 -22.09
N CYS A 71 4.16 -5.60 -21.87
CA CYS A 71 4.73 -4.68 -22.86
C CYS A 71 6.19 -5.02 -23.18
N ASP A 72 7.01 -5.28 -22.15
CA ASP A 72 8.42 -5.65 -22.33
C ASP A 72 8.59 -6.94 -23.14
N LYS A 73 7.76 -7.96 -22.86
CA LYS A 73 7.74 -9.21 -23.65
C LYS A 73 7.37 -8.96 -25.11
N LEU A 74 6.39 -8.11 -25.38
CA LEU A 74 5.96 -7.79 -26.73
C LEU A 74 7.05 -7.02 -27.49
N TYR A 75 7.78 -6.15 -26.83
CA TYR A 75 8.94 -5.45 -27.36
C TYR A 75 10.21 -6.30 -27.45
N GLY A 76 10.18 -7.55 -27.00
CA GLY A 76 11.37 -8.42 -26.98
C GLY A 76 12.50 -7.87 -26.11
N GLY A 77 12.18 -7.14 -25.04
CA GLY A 77 13.13 -6.49 -24.13
C GLY A 77 13.82 -5.24 -24.72
N ARG A 78 13.30 -4.71 -25.82
CA ARG A 78 13.79 -3.49 -26.48
C ARG A 78 12.66 -2.53 -26.77
N PRO A 79 12.21 -1.74 -25.79
CA PRO A 79 11.11 -0.82 -25.99
C PRO A 79 11.36 0.11 -27.17
N GLY A 80 10.38 0.17 -28.08
CA GLY A 80 10.43 1.11 -29.23
C GLY A 80 9.92 2.48 -28.89
N ASP A 81 9.26 2.66 -27.75
CA ASP A 81 8.72 3.92 -27.26
C ASP A 81 8.62 3.91 -25.73
N ASP A 82 8.57 5.10 -25.13
CA ASP A 82 8.41 5.31 -23.69
C ASP A 82 7.07 4.76 -23.21
N THR A 83 7.10 3.73 -22.39
CA THR A 83 5.91 3.04 -21.88
C THR A 83 5.67 3.36 -20.41
N THR A 84 4.56 4.05 -20.16
CA THR A 84 4.14 4.40 -18.80
C THR A 84 2.81 3.73 -18.48
N VAL A 85 2.72 3.15 -17.27
CA VAL A 85 1.49 2.58 -16.73
C VAL A 85 1.21 3.19 -15.36
N CYS A 86 0.03 3.76 -15.18
CA CYS A 86 -0.47 4.26 -13.91
C CYS A 86 -1.75 3.51 -13.53
N VAL A 87 -1.76 2.86 -12.38
CA VAL A 87 -2.93 2.17 -11.85
C VAL A 87 -3.41 2.84 -10.57
N VAL A 88 -4.70 3.21 -10.56
CA VAL A 88 -5.37 3.78 -9.39
C VAL A 88 -6.46 2.82 -8.94
N LYS A 89 -6.34 2.29 -7.72
CA LYS A 89 -7.32 1.39 -7.12
C LYS A 89 -8.04 2.10 -5.97
N ILE A 90 -9.36 2.19 -6.06
CA ILE A 90 -10.20 2.81 -5.03
C ILE A 90 -10.46 1.77 -3.93
N ARG A 91 -10.02 2.07 -2.72
CA ARG A 91 -10.20 1.16 -1.58
C ARG A 91 -10.56 1.93 -0.31
N GLU A 92 -11.15 1.23 0.62
CA GLU A 92 -11.44 1.77 1.92
C GLU A 92 -10.14 2.21 2.63
N ARG A 93 -10.20 3.38 3.26
CA ARG A 93 -9.09 3.87 4.06
C ARG A 93 -8.93 3.03 5.32
N LYS A 94 -7.82 2.34 5.44
CA LYS A 94 -7.42 1.65 6.67
C LYS A 94 -6.46 2.54 7.45
N SER A 95 -6.94 3.08 8.56
CA SER A 95 -6.10 3.89 9.46
C SER A 95 -5.31 2.98 10.40
N VAL A 96 -4.03 3.29 10.56
CA VAL A 96 -3.15 2.66 11.54
C VAL A 96 -2.55 3.77 12.38
N ASN A 97 -2.68 3.66 13.69
CA ASN A 97 -2.13 4.61 14.65
C ASN A 97 -0.91 3.95 15.30
N LEU A 98 0.21 4.64 15.24
CA LEU A 98 1.47 4.17 15.83
C LEU A 98 1.83 5.04 17.02
N LEU A 99 2.11 4.42 18.16
CA LEU A 99 2.63 5.06 19.36
C LEU A 99 4.04 4.55 19.65
N MET A 100 4.99 5.48 19.68
CA MET A 100 6.40 5.18 19.92
C MET A 100 6.98 6.16 20.93
N GLY A 101 7.49 5.62 22.03
CA GLY A 101 8.10 6.37 23.10
C GLY A 101 7.09 7.02 24.05
N PRO A 102 7.50 7.27 25.29
CA PRO A 102 6.73 8.05 26.28
C PRO A 102 6.74 9.54 25.89
N PRO A 103 5.80 10.35 26.40
CA PRO A 103 5.86 11.79 26.24
C PRO A 103 7.07 12.36 27.01
N ARG A 104 7.53 13.54 26.58
CA ARG A 104 8.64 14.24 27.26
C ARG A 104 8.30 14.59 28.70
N ASP A 105 7.06 15.02 28.95
CA ASP A 105 6.55 15.30 30.30
C ASP A 105 5.67 14.14 30.75
N PRO A 106 6.00 13.47 31.86
CA PRO A 106 5.17 12.38 32.42
C PRO A 106 3.72 12.82 32.72
N ALA A 107 3.47 14.08 32.99
CA ALA A 107 2.11 14.60 33.20
C ALA A 107 1.22 14.49 31.96
N ASP A 108 1.81 14.43 30.76
CA ASP A 108 1.08 14.31 29.49
C ASP A 108 0.70 12.87 29.12
N VAL A 109 1.08 11.85 29.88
CA VAL A 109 0.82 10.43 29.58
C VAL A 109 -0.66 10.19 29.33
N ASN A 110 -1.53 10.59 30.25
CA ASN A 110 -2.97 10.37 30.12
C ASN A 110 -3.55 11.08 28.88
N LYS A 111 -3.09 12.28 28.59
CA LYS A 111 -3.52 13.04 27.41
C LYS A 111 -3.06 12.36 26.12
N MET A 112 -1.82 11.91 26.07
CA MET A 112 -1.25 11.20 24.93
C MET A 112 -2.03 9.90 24.68
N MET A 113 -2.29 9.08 25.70
CA MET A 113 -3.03 7.82 25.60
C MET A 113 -4.49 8.06 25.18
N SER A 114 -5.14 9.07 25.73
CA SER A 114 -6.51 9.44 25.33
C SER A 114 -6.58 9.85 23.86
N LEU A 115 -5.61 10.63 23.38
CA LEU A 115 -5.53 11.01 21.96
C LEU A 115 -5.22 9.84 21.05
N PHE A 116 -4.40 8.90 21.49
CA PHE A 116 -4.03 7.72 20.73
C PHE A 116 -5.22 6.74 20.60
N PHE A 117 -5.78 6.31 21.73
CA PHE A 117 -6.89 5.35 21.74
C PHE A 117 -8.24 5.95 21.31
N GLY A 118 -8.39 7.27 21.33
CA GLY A 118 -9.55 7.97 20.79
C GLY A 118 -9.65 7.98 19.27
N LYS A 119 -8.58 7.57 18.56
CA LYS A 119 -8.59 7.51 17.09
C LYS A 119 -9.19 6.18 16.61
N THR A 120 -9.87 6.22 15.47
CA THR A 120 -10.35 5.02 14.80
C THR A 120 -9.22 4.31 14.05
N GLY A 121 -9.35 2.99 13.87
CA GLY A 121 -8.38 2.16 13.16
C GLY A 121 -7.55 1.28 14.07
N LYS A 122 -6.51 0.67 13.51
CA LYS A 122 -5.60 -0.20 14.28
C LYS A 122 -4.68 0.61 15.16
N HIS A 123 -4.35 0.06 16.32
CA HIS A 123 -3.42 0.65 17.29
C HIS A 123 -2.19 -0.23 17.43
N ILE A 124 -1.03 0.34 17.13
CA ILE A 124 0.28 -0.31 17.26
C ILE A 124 1.08 0.44 18.32
N VAL A 125 1.59 -0.27 19.30
CA VAL A 125 2.43 0.27 20.37
C VAL A 125 3.84 -0.30 20.25
N CYS A 126 4.85 0.57 20.18
CA CYS A 126 6.26 0.20 20.05
C CYS A 126 7.06 0.63 21.27
N GLY A 127 7.78 -0.34 21.86
CA GLY A 127 8.68 -0.14 22.99
C GLY A 127 8.09 -0.57 24.32
N GLY A 128 8.91 -1.26 25.15
CA GLY A 128 8.47 -1.83 26.41
C GLY A 128 7.88 -0.81 27.39
N THR A 129 8.54 0.33 27.60
CA THR A 129 8.03 1.41 28.45
C THR A 129 6.69 1.95 27.95
N THR A 130 6.56 2.15 26.63
CA THR A 130 5.32 2.63 26.03
C THR A 130 4.20 1.61 26.19
N SER A 131 4.51 0.32 26.05
CA SER A 131 3.58 -0.79 26.25
C SER A 131 3.06 -0.86 27.69
N THR A 132 3.94 -0.68 28.68
CA THR A 132 3.53 -0.59 30.09
C THR A 132 2.58 0.57 30.33
N LEU A 133 2.90 1.76 29.82
CA LEU A 133 2.03 2.94 29.95
C LEU A 133 0.68 2.74 29.27
N ALA A 134 0.65 2.07 28.11
CA ALA A 134 -0.58 1.75 27.40
C ALA A 134 -1.44 0.75 28.15
N ALA A 135 -0.81 -0.31 28.70
CA ALA A 135 -1.49 -1.31 29.52
C ALA A 135 -2.08 -0.70 30.80
N ASP A 136 -1.30 0.12 31.51
CA ASP A 136 -1.75 0.83 32.70
C ASP A 136 -2.96 1.74 32.40
N PHE A 137 -2.90 2.47 31.30
CA PHE A 137 -4.01 3.34 30.87
C PHE A 137 -5.29 2.56 30.57
N LEU A 138 -5.15 1.38 29.95
CA LEU A 138 -6.28 0.50 29.62
C LEU A 138 -6.75 -0.34 30.82
N GLY A 139 -6.00 -0.37 31.92
CA GLY A 139 -6.25 -1.28 33.05
C GLY A 139 -6.07 -2.75 32.66
N LYS A 140 -5.07 -3.06 31.83
CA LYS A 140 -4.78 -4.39 31.28
C LYS A 140 -3.37 -4.83 31.63
N GLU A 141 -3.08 -6.12 31.43
CA GLU A 141 -1.76 -6.69 31.61
C GLU A 141 -1.03 -6.82 30.27
N VAL A 142 0.29 -6.67 30.31
CA VAL A 142 1.18 -6.98 29.17
C VAL A 142 1.51 -8.47 29.24
N LYS A 143 1.09 -9.24 28.26
CA LYS A 143 1.42 -10.66 28.10
C LYS A 143 2.50 -10.81 27.05
N THR A 144 3.67 -11.30 27.41
CA THR A 144 4.75 -11.52 26.46
C THR A 144 4.61 -12.92 25.85
N ASP A 145 4.49 -13.03 24.54
CA ASP A 145 4.60 -14.30 23.85
C ASP A 145 6.09 -14.60 23.61
N LEU A 146 6.59 -15.63 24.28
CA LEU A 146 7.99 -16.07 24.18
C LEU A 146 8.27 -16.89 22.92
N LYS A 147 7.29 -17.10 22.04
CA LYS A 147 7.51 -17.80 20.79
C LYS A 147 8.17 -16.85 19.77
N TYR A 148 9.44 -17.08 19.54
CA TYR A 148 10.16 -16.40 18.47
C TYR A 148 9.71 -16.94 17.12
N LEU A 149 9.16 -16.07 16.28
CA LEU A 149 8.92 -16.36 14.87
C LEU A 149 10.19 -16.15 14.04
N ASP A 150 11.04 -15.25 14.47
CA ASP A 150 12.34 -14.92 13.87
C ASP A 150 13.36 -14.64 14.98
N PRO A 151 14.56 -15.27 14.97
CA PRO A 151 15.59 -15.04 15.98
C PRO A 151 16.11 -13.60 16.08
N GLU A 152 15.96 -12.83 15.01
CA GLU A 152 16.44 -11.46 14.91
C GLU A 152 15.37 -10.41 15.24
N ILE A 153 14.12 -10.84 15.44
CA ILE A 153 13.01 -9.98 15.84
C ILE A 153 12.61 -10.32 17.29
N PRO A 154 12.68 -9.35 18.20
CA PRO A 154 12.25 -9.58 19.58
C PRO A 154 10.79 -10.05 19.67
N PRO A 155 10.46 -10.86 20.71
CA PRO A 155 9.10 -11.33 20.88
C PRO A 155 8.11 -10.18 20.97
N ILE A 156 6.94 -10.41 20.40
CA ILE A 156 5.81 -9.49 20.51
C ILE A 156 5.13 -9.64 21.88
N ALA A 157 4.52 -8.58 22.35
CA ALA A 157 3.64 -8.63 23.50
C ALA A 157 2.18 -8.46 23.08
N GLU A 158 1.27 -8.96 23.90
CA GLU A 158 -0.16 -8.80 23.72
C GLU A 158 -0.72 -7.92 24.84
N ILE A 159 -1.53 -6.93 24.46
CA ILE A 159 -2.30 -6.09 25.37
C ILE A 159 -3.73 -6.09 24.83
N ASP A 160 -4.70 -6.48 25.64
CA ASP A 160 -6.11 -6.45 25.22
C ASP A 160 -6.55 -5.02 24.91
N GLY A 161 -7.00 -4.78 23.66
CA GLY A 161 -7.33 -3.45 23.14
C GLY A 161 -6.23 -2.81 22.27
N VAL A 162 -5.10 -3.50 22.05
CA VAL A 162 -4.00 -3.09 21.16
C VAL A 162 -3.85 -4.14 20.05
N ASP A 163 -3.81 -3.72 18.80
CA ASP A 163 -3.71 -4.66 17.67
C ASP A 163 -2.33 -5.30 17.51
N LEU A 164 -1.28 -4.55 17.88
CA LEU A 164 0.09 -5.06 17.84
C LEU A 164 0.97 -4.31 18.86
N THR A 165 1.71 -5.06 19.64
CA THR A 165 2.70 -4.51 20.56
C THR A 165 4.07 -5.11 20.23
N THR A 166 5.05 -4.26 19.94
CA THR A 166 6.40 -4.70 19.57
C THR A 166 7.45 -4.08 20.48
N GLU A 167 8.65 -4.68 20.50
CA GLU A 167 9.83 -3.96 20.92
C GLU A 167 10.04 -2.73 19.99
N GLY A 168 10.75 -1.72 20.45
CA GLY A 168 10.85 -0.44 19.74
C GLY A 168 11.81 -0.47 18.55
N VAL A 169 13.10 -0.17 18.86
CA VAL A 169 14.09 0.19 17.82
C VAL A 169 14.50 -1.00 16.96
N ILE A 170 14.67 -2.19 17.53
CA ILE A 170 15.15 -3.37 16.79
C ILE A 170 14.11 -3.77 15.74
N THR A 171 12.84 -3.89 16.15
CA THR A 171 11.75 -4.24 15.24
C THR A 171 11.61 -3.21 14.11
N MET A 172 11.69 -1.90 14.44
CA MET A 172 11.57 -0.84 13.42
C MET A 172 12.76 -0.82 12.45
N SER A 173 13.97 -1.08 12.94
CA SER A 173 15.15 -1.19 12.08
C SER A 173 15.00 -2.35 11.08
N ARG A 174 14.48 -3.48 11.54
CA ARG A 174 14.22 -4.63 10.66
C ARG A 174 13.16 -4.35 9.61
N VAL A 175 12.07 -3.67 9.97
CA VAL A 175 11.03 -3.27 9.01
C VAL A 175 11.56 -2.35 7.90
N LEU A 176 12.62 -1.56 8.19
CA LEU A 176 13.25 -0.67 7.20
C LEU A 176 14.23 -1.41 6.27
N GLU A 177 14.72 -2.58 6.67
CA GLU A 177 15.64 -3.40 5.85
C GLU A 177 14.90 -4.25 4.80
N TYR A 178 13.59 -4.48 4.97
CA TYR A 178 12.70 -5.21 4.06
C TYR A 178 11.87 -4.25 3.18
#